data_efe12d4d1657c3f17a36959c85faf6a5
#
_entry.id   efe12d4d1657c3f17a36959c85faf6a5
#
_cell.length_a   1.000
_cell.length_b   1.000
_cell.length_c   1.000
_cell.angle_alpha   90.00
_cell.angle_beta   90.00
_cell.angle_gamma   90.00
#
_symmetry.space_group_name_H-M   'P 1'
#
loop_
_entity.id
_entity.type
_entity.pdbx_description
1 polymer ?
#
loop_
_entity_poly.entity_id
_entity_poly.type
_entity_poly.pdbx_seq_one_letter_code
_entity_poly.pdbx_strand_id
1 'polypeptide(L)'
;MLLLATHALAGPYEDGVAAYDRSEYSTALQLWLPLAQQGHPAAQFNVGILYEKGLGVASDLGEAARWYLKAAQQGDPDAQYSIGVFYETGSGVEQNLDEARKWYADVMANARAGPKSSARQRARARLANLSAAGQESIAYDGGRFVIVGTDPNACVVALQGKITHDTSLKFDGVLARTEKIGCDKPWLLLESPGGLLNDGISLAREVRLGKFRTVTRYECASACSLIFLAGTDRVLLGSRAKIGFHQVASIGPKGERHCSSSFDDNGVRAMRRYLASVIPEQADPIMRLIMQTSCDAIAWTSGQPALDSGVATRIESEAVDVFGARIRQKPVPR
;
A
#
# COMPACT_ATOMS: atom_id res chain seq x y z
N MET A 1 18.50 -9.45 67.32
CA MET A 1 18.40 -8.47 66.20
C MET A 1 17.54 -9.11 65.12
N LEU A 2 16.21 -8.89 65.17
CA LEU A 2 15.28 -9.43 64.21
C LEU A 2 15.35 -8.57 62.95
N LEU A 3 15.82 -9.16 61.81
CA LEU A 3 15.66 -8.60 60.48
C LEU A 3 14.19 -8.72 60.09
N LEU A 4 13.43 -7.65 60.27
CA LEU A 4 12.14 -7.49 59.62
C LEU A 4 12.41 -7.35 58.12
N ALA A 5 12.21 -8.44 57.38
CA ALA A 5 12.10 -8.38 55.94
C ALA A 5 10.87 -7.51 55.59
N THR A 6 11.09 -6.29 55.17
CA THR A 6 10.07 -5.46 54.56
C THR A 6 9.68 -6.12 53.23
N HIS A 7 8.66 -6.99 53.28
CA HIS A 7 7.95 -7.34 52.06
C HIS A 7 7.33 -6.03 51.56
N ALA A 8 7.87 -5.48 50.48
CA ALA A 8 7.16 -4.47 49.71
C ALA A 8 5.78 -5.07 49.42
N LEU A 9 4.71 -4.47 49.92
CA LEU A 9 3.35 -4.89 49.61
C LEU A 9 3.19 -4.79 48.07
N ALA A 10 3.13 -5.94 47.41
CA ALA A 10 2.75 -6.00 46.05
C ALA A 10 1.38 -5.33 45.91
N GLY A 11 1.19 -4.55 44.84
CA GLY A 11 -0.11 -3.90 44.62
C GLY A 11 -1.16 -4.91 44.11
N PRO A 12 -2.44 -4.52 44.12
CA PRO A 12 -3.52 -5.42 43.68
C PRO A 12 -3.32 -5.98 42.25
N TYR A 13 -2.55 -5.29 41.42
CA TYR A 13 -2.21 -5.79 40.06
C TYR A 13 -1.22 -6.95 40.16
N GLU A 14 -0.16 -6.83 40.93
CA GLU A 14 0.88 -7.83 41.11
C GLU A 14 0.33 -9.06 41.86
N ASP A 15 -0.58 -8.86 42.83
CA ASP A 15 -1.29 -9.94 43.50
C ASP A 15 -2.14 -10.74 42.50
N GLY A 16 -2.79 -10.05 41.56
CA GLY A 16 -3.51 -10.67 40.46
C GLY A 16 -2.61 -11.49 39.53
N VAL A 17 -1.39 -11.00 39.19
CA VAL A 17 -0.39 -11.74 38.45
C VAL A 17 0.02 -13.01 39.21
N ALA A 18 0.32 -12.89 40.47
CA ALA A 18 0.69 -14.03 41.30
C ALA A 18 -0.45 -15.08 41.44
N ALA A 19 -1.70 -14.64 41.49
CA ALA A 19 -2.87 -15.55 41.48
C ALA A 19 -2.98 -16.25 40.08
N TYR A 20 -2.81 -15.52 39.01
CA TYR A 20 -2.82 -16.09 37.66
C TYR A 20 -1.73 -17.17 37.46
N ASP A 21 -0.51 -16.90 37.92
CA ASP A 21 0.61 -17.84 37.83
C ASP A 21 0.37 -19.13 38.63
N ARG A 22 -0.43 -19.03 39.73
CA ARG A 22 -0.88 -20.19 40.49
C ARG A 22 -2.14 -20.86 39.92
N SER A 23 -2.63 -20.39 38.75
CA SER A 23 -3.88 -20.85 38.14
C SER A 23 -5.15 -20.55 38.96
N GLU A 24 -5.07 -19.61 39.89
CA GLU A 24 -6.19 -19.12 40.69
C GLU A 24 -6.94 -18.02 39.90
N TYR A 25 -7.48 -18.37 38.74
CA TYR A 25 -7.97 -17.40 37.74
C TYR A 25 -9.17 -16.58 38.22
N SER A 26 -10.05 -17.15 39.04
CA SER A 26 -11.16 -16.40 39.62
C SER A 26 -10.67 -15.34 40.62
N THR A 27 -9.62 -15.64 41.38
CA THR A 27 -8.96 -14.66 42.28
C THR A 27 -8.27 -13.56 41.44
N ALA A 28 -7.56 -13.94 40.36
CA ALA A 28 -6.94 -12.99 39.47
C ALA A 28 -7.98 -12.04 38.84
N LEU A 29 -9.13 -12.57 38.39
CA LEU A 29 -10.23 -11.75 37.86
C LEU A 29 -10.78 -10.77 38.92
N GLN A 30 -11.02 -11.24 40.18
CA GLN A 30 -11.50 -10.39 41.27
C GLN A 30 -10.55 -9.23 41.59
N LEU A 31 -9.24 -9.46 41.45
CA LEU A 31 -8.21 -8.44 41.70
C LEU A 31 -8.07 -7.47 40.52
N TRP A 32 -8.12 -7.99 39.28
CA TRP A 32 -7.89 -7.16 38.09
C TRP A 32 -9.14 -6.40 37.60
N LEU A 33 -10.35 -6.95 37.78
CA LEU A 33 -11.57 -6.33 37.24
C LEU A 33 -11.81 -4.91 37.76
N PRO A 34 -11.65 -4.62 39.08
CA PRO A 34 -11.77 -3.24 39.59
C PRO A 34 -10.73 -2.30 39.00
N LEU A 35 -9.47 -2.76 38.83
CA LEU A 35 -8.41 -1.97 38.21
C LEU A 35 -8.69 -1.70 36.73
N ALA A 36 -9.18 -2.69 35.99
CA ALA A 36 -9.57 -2.58 34.62
C ALA A 36 -10.73 -1.58 34.44
N GLN A 37 -11.72 -1.59 35.34
CA GLN A 37 -12.82 -0.62 35.37
C GLN A 37 -12.33 0.81 35.65
N GLN A 38 -11.28 0.96 36.45
CA GLN A 38 -10.60 2.24 36.70
C GLN A 38 -9.69 2.69 35.59
N GLY A 39 -9.55 1.91 34.51
CA GLY A 39 -8.80 2.29 33.33
C GLY A 39 -7.35 1.77 33.27
N HIS A 40 -6.91 0.88 34.18
CA HIS A 40 -5.54 0.34 34.16
C HIS A 40 -5.30 -0.53 32.92
N PRO A 41 -4.43 -0.15 31.96
CA PRO A 41 -4.34 -0.83 30.66
C PRO A 41 -3.95 -2.31 30.75
N ALA A 42 -2.93 -2.63 31.57
CA ALA A 42 -2.47 -4.01 31.71
C ALA A 42 -3.54 -4.90 32.39
N ALA A 43 -4.31 -4.34 33.35
CA ALA A 43 -5.43 -5.07 33.97
C ALA A 43 -6.55 -5.30 32.92
N GLN A 44 -6.86 -4.32 32.09
CA GLN A 44 -7.83 -4.47 30.97
C GLN A 44 -7.40 -5.57 30.02
N PHE A 45 -6.14 -5.61 29.62
CA PHE A 45 -5.59 -6.65 28.75
C PHE A 45 -5.72 -8.04 29.42
N ASN A 46 -5.32 -8.16 30.70
CA ASN A 46 -5.39 -9.43 31.42
C ASN A 46 -6.84 -9.92 31.63
N VAL A 47 -7.77 -9.02 31.93
CA VAL A 47 -9.20 -9.36 32.00
C VAL A 47 -9.71 -9.86 30.64
N GLY A 48 -9.27 -9.22 29.56
CA GLY A 48 -9.55 -9.68 28.20
C GLY A 48 -9.09 -11.12 27.96
N ILE A 49 -7.87 -11.48 28.41
CA ILE A 49 -7.35 -12.87 28.31
C ILE A 49 -8.23 -13.85 29.10
N LEU A 50 -8.67 -13.49 30.30
CA LEU A 50 -9.51 -14.37 31.11
C LEU A 50 -10.85 -14.68 30.43
N TYR A 51 -11.50 -13.68 29.83
CA TYR A 51 -12.73 -13.85 29.06
C TYR A 51 -12.48 -14.62 27.76
N GLU A 52 -11.40 -14.33 27.02
CA GLU A 52 -11.06 -15.06 25.78
C GLU A 52 -10.89 -16.55 26.04
N LYS A 53 -10.14 -16.91 27.07
CA LYS A 53 -9.79 -18.29 27.38
C LYS A 53 -10.79 -19.01 28.29
N GLY A 54 -11.78 -18.31 28.86
CA GLY A 54 -12.70 -18.87 29.85
C GLY A 54 -12.01 -19.26 31.15
N LEU A 55 -11.03 -18.50 31.62
CA LEU A 55 -10.25 -18.78 32.79
C LEU A 55 -10.86 -18.08 34.01
N GLY A 56 -11.40 -18.84 34.96
CA GLY A 56 -12.08 -18.32 36.15
C GLY A 56 -13.42 -17.64 35.89
N VAL A 57 -13.84 -17.58 34.63
CA VAL A 57 -15.11 -17.02 34.14
C VAL A 57 -15.52 -17.76 32.90
N ALA A 58 -16.80 -17.76 32.51
CA ALA A 58 -17.24 -18.32 31.25
C ALA A 58 -16.61 -17.54 30.06
N SER A 59 -16.18 -18.25 29.04
CA SER A 59 -15.61 -17.60 27.84
C SER A 59 -16.64 -16.71 27.16
N ASP A 60 -16.26 -15.47 26.92
CA ASP A 60 -17.04 -14.46 26.19
C ASP A 60 -16.08 -13.64 25.32
N LEU A 61 -16.05 -13.95 24.02
CA LEU A 61 -15.20 -13.26 23.06
C LEU A 61 -15.64 -11.79 22.85
N GLY A 62 -16.91 -11.47 23.01
CA GLY A 62 -17.40 -10.09 22.93
C GLY A 62 -16.90 -9.24 24.10
N GLU A 63 -16.94 -9.79 25.33
CA GLU A 63 -16.33 -9.13 26.48
C GLU A 63 -14.80 -9.02 26.33
N ALA A 64 -14.14 -10.08 25.89
CA ALA A 64 -12.70 -10.04 25.61
C ALA A 64 -12.34 -8.92 24.64
N ALA A 65 -13.07 -8.81 23.53
CA ALA A 65 -12.89 -7.75 22.54
C ALA A 65 -13.04 -6.34 23.15
N ARG A 66 -14.07 -6.14 24.01
CA ARG A 66 -14.30 -4.86 24.69
C ARG A 66 -13.13 -4.47 25.58
N TRP A 67 -12.60 -5.42 26.33
CA TRP A 67 -11.46 -5.16 27.21
C TRP A 67 -10.17 -4.94 26.43
N TYR A 68 -9.89 -5.74 25.38
CA TYR A 68 -8.74 -5.52 24.50
C TYR A 68 -8.81 -4.15 23.83
N LEU A 69 -9.99 -3.73 23.34
CA LEU A 69 -10.16 -2.44 22.70
C LEU A 69 -9.85 -1.27 23.65
N LYS A 70 -10.31 -1.35 24.91
CA LYS A 70 -10.00 -0.34 25.93
C LYS A 70 -8.49 -0.23 26.19
N ALA A 71 -7.80 -1.35 26.35
CA ALA A 71 -6.35 -1.36 26.56
C ALA A 71 -5.58 -0.87 25.32
N ALA A 72 -6.01 -1.30 24.13
CA ALA A 72 -5.42 -0.92 22.84
C ALA A 72 -5.51 0.58 22.56
N GLN A 73 -6.64 1.21 22.88
CA GLN A 73 -6.86 2.66 22.77
C GLN A 73 -5.92 3.46 23.69
N GLN A 74 -5.47 2.86 24.77
CA GLN A 74 -4.47 3.44 25.68
C GLN A 74 -3.02 3.14 25.27
N GLY A 75 -2.84 2.49 24.11
CA GLY A 75 -1.54 2.20 23.54
C GLY A 75 -0.85 0.98 24.15
N ASP A 76 -1.59 0.01 24.70
CA ASP A 76 -1.01 -1.29 25.06
C ASP A 76 -0.72 -2.10 23.79
N PRO A 77 0.54 -2.46 23.48
CA PRO A 77 0.88 -3.08 22.22
C PRO A 77 0.39 -4.54 22.06
N ASP A 78 0.27 -5.27 23.16
CA ASP A 78 -0.24 -6.63 23.12
C ASP A 78 -1.77 -6.63 22.95
N ALA A 79 -2.46 -5.67 23.56
CA ALA A 79 -3.88 -5.45 23.34
C ALA A 79 -4.16 -4.96 21.90
N GLN A 80 -3.35 -4.05 21.35
CA GLN A 80 -3.44 -3.63 19.95
C GLN A 80 -3.29 -4.81 19.00
N TYR A 81 -2.34 -5.70 19.28
CA TYR A 81 -2.20 -6.92 18.49
C TYR A 81 -3.42 -7.84 18.63
N SER A 82 -3.90 -8.08 19.86
CA SER A 82 -5.02 -8.99 20.12
C SER A 82 -6.31 -8.52 19.46
N ILE A 83 -6.65 -7.23 19.57
CA ILE A 83 -7.85 -6.70 18.91
C ILE A 83 -7.70 -6.72 17.39
N GLY A 84 -6.50 -6.53 16.86
CA GLY A 84 -6.21 -6.73 15.44
C GLY A 84 -6.52 -8.16 14.98
N VAL A 85 -6.16 -9.19 15.77
CA VAL A 85 -6.50 -10.59 15.50
C VAL A 85 -8.01 -10.81 15.56
N PHE A 86 -8.70 -10.23 16.53
CA PHE A 86 -10.16 -10.34 16.67
C PHE A 86 -10.88 -9.77 15.44
N TYR A 87 -10.48 -8.61 14.93
CA TYR A 87 -11.03 -8.07 13.69
C TYR A 87 -10.63 -8.91 12.46
N GLU A 88 -9.43 -9.51 12.44
CA GLU A 88 -9.00 -10.39 11.34
C GLU A 88 -9.85 -11.67 11.25
N THR A 89 -10.22 -12.23 12.40
CA THR A 89 -10.91 -13.53 12.48
C THR A 89 -12.42 -13.41 12.67
N GLY A 90 -12.94 -12.23 13.02
CA GLY A 90 -14.35 -12.07 13.40
C GLY A 90 -14.66 -12.62 14.80
N SER A 91 -13.66 -12.73 15.67
CA SER A 91 -13.82 -13.28 17.02
C SER A 91 -14.40 -12.23 17.97
N GLY A 92 -15.67 -12.40 18.39
CA GLY A 92 -16.34 -11.47 19.31
C GLY A 92 -16.63 -10.07 18.75
N VAL A 93 -16.23 -9.80 17.51
CA VAL A 93 -16.51 -8.60 16.72
C VAL A 93 -16.81 -9.03 15.28
N GLU A 94 -17.46 -8.17 14.50
CA GLU A 94 -17.61 -8.38 13.07
C GLU A 94 -16.24 -8.37 12.38
N GLN A 95 -16.01 -9.33 11.48
CA GLN A 95 -14.74 -9.42 10.74
C GLN A 95 -14.51 -8.16 9.92
N ASN A 96 -13.37 -7.52 10.12
CA ASN A 96 -12.98 -6.32 9.39
C ASN A 96 -11.45 -6.29 9.18
N LEU A 97 -11.02 -6.66 7.97
CA LEU A 97 -9.60 -6.74 7.65
C LEU A 97 -8.91 -5.37 7.61
N ASP A 98 -9.64 -4.29 7.37
CA ASP A 98 -9.08 -2.94 7.34
C ASP A 98 -8.84 -2.42 8.77
N GLU A 99 -9.77 -2.67 9.70
CA GLU A 99 -9.52 -2.44 11.12
C GLU A 99 -8.36 -3.32 11.65
N ALA A 100 -8.29 -4.59 11.25
CA ALA A 100 -7.16 -5.45 11.60
C ALA A 100 -5.81 -4.87 11.12
N ARG A 101 -5.74 -4.40 9.86
CA ARG A 101 -4.53 -3.74 9.32
C ARG A 101 -4.16 -2.50 10.11
N LYS A 102 -5.14 -1.67 10.44
CA LYS A 102 -4.94 -0.44 11.22
C LYS A 102 -4.35 -0.75 12.60
N TRP A 103 -4.94 -1.67 13.34
CA TRP A 103 -4.41 -2.06 14.65
C TRP A 103 -3.01 -2.66 14.58
N TYR A 104 -2.71 -3.50 13.59
CA TYR A 104 -1.34 -4.01 13.40
C TYR A 104 -0.35 -2.89 13.00
N ALA A 105 -0.78 -1.89 12.22
CA ALA A 105 0.03 -0.73 11.92
C ALA A 105 0.30 0.13 13.16
N ASP A 106 -0.69 0.28 14.05
CA ASP A 106 -0.54 0.98 15.33
C ASP A 106 0.50 0.28 16.23
N VAL A 107 0.51 -1.07 16.30
CA VAL A 107 1.59 -1.82 16.98
C VAL A 107 2.96 -1.49 16.38
N MET A 108 3.05 -1.39 15.05
CA MET A 108 4.31 -1.07 14.36
C MET A 108 4.79 0.36 14.64
N ALA A 109 3.88 1.30 14.82
CA ALA A 109 4.17 2.70 15.14
C ALA A 109 4.40 2.93 16.63
N ASN A 110 3.93 2.02 17.49
CA ASN A 110 3.92 2.17 18.93
C ASN A 110 5.34 2.18 19.53
N ALA A 111 5.75 3.30 20.14
CA ALA A 111 7.06 3.42 20.76
C ALA A 111 7.27 2.50 21.97
N ARG A 112 6.18 2.15 22.70
CA ARG A 112 6.22 1.20 23.81
C ARG A 112 6.51 -0.23 23.35
N ALA A 113 6.12 -0.59 22.12
CA ALA A 113 6.52 -1.84 21.50
C ALA A 113 7.95 -1.70 20.99
N GLY A 114 8.93 -2.07 21.80
CA GLY A 114 10.34 -2.09 21.39
C GLY A 114 10.55 -2.89 20.07
N PRO A 115 11.65 -2.67 19.36
CA PRO A 115 11.88 -3.27 18.03
C PRO A 115 11.91 -4.81 18.04
N LYS A 116 12.20 -5.41 19.20
CA LYS A 116 12.23 -6.86 19.42
C LYS A 116 11.00 -7.42 20.14
N SER A 117 9.97 -6.61 20.41
CA SER A 117 8.78 -7.10 21.12
C SER A 117 8.04 -8.15 20.31
N SER A 118 7.46 -9.13 21.00
CA SER A 118 6.70 -10.21 20.36
C SER A 118 5.46 -9.69 19.63
N ALA A 119 4.78 -8.69 20.20
CA ALA A 119 3.63 -8.04 19.55
C ALA A 119 4.01 -7.43 18.20
N ARG A 120 5.14 -6.67 18.13
CA ARG A 120 5.61 -6.05 16.90
C ARG A 120 6.02 -7.08 15.85
N GLN A 121 6.69 -8.17 16.24
CA GLN A 121 7.08 -9.25 15.31
C GLN A 121 5.84 -9.96 14.74
N ARG A 122 4.87 -10.30 15.60
CA ARG A 122 3.60 -10.92 15.22
C ARG A 122 2.76 -10.00 14.32
N ALA A 123 2.61 -8.72 14.67
CA ALA A 123 1.90 -7.73 13.88
C ALA A 123 2.53 -7.54 12.50
N ARG A 124 3.87 -7.53 12.40
CA ARG A 124 4.59 -7.46 11.14
C ARG A 124 4.25 -8.64 10.21
N ALA A 125 4.25 -9.86 10.77
CA ALA A 125 3.91 -11.06 10.01
C ALA A 125 2.46 -11.05 9.53
N ARG A 126 1.51 -10.63 10.41
CA ARG A 126 0.08 -10.50 10.04
C ARG A 126 -0.14 -9.45 8.97
N LEU A 127 0.47 -8.27 9.09
CA LEU A 127 0.41 -7.23 8.06
C LEU A 127 0.94 -7.74 6.71
N ALA A 128 2.04 -8.48 6.70
CA ALA A 128 2.58 -9.07 5.48
C ALA A 128 1.57 -10.04 4.84
N ASN A 129 0.95 -10.91 5.64
CA ASN A 129 -0.06 -11.87 5.16
C ASN A 129 -1.33 -11.16 4.68
N LEU A 130 -1.85 -10.19 5.43
CA LEU A 130 -3.03 -9.42 5.02
C LEU A 130 -2.76 -8.57 3.78
N SER A 131 -1.54 -8.05 3.62
CA SER A 131 -1.13 -7.36 2.40
C SER A 131 -1.06 -8.32 1.21
N ALA A 132 -0.62 -9.55 1.42
CA ALA A 132 -0.61 -10.59 0.37
C ALA A 132 -2.02 -11.10 0.05
N ALA A 133 -2.87 -11.29 1.05
CA ALA A 133 -4.24 -11.79 0.88
C ALA A 133 -5.20 -10.74 0.28
N GLY A 134 -4.91 -9.45 0.46
CA GLY A 134 -5.67 -8.34 -0.15
C GLY A 134 -5.12 -7.86 -1.48
N GLN A 135 -4.04 -8.49 -2.00
CA GLN A 135 -3.48 -8.19 -3.31
C GLN A 135 -4.02 -9.17 -4.33
N GLU A 136 -4.98 -8.74 -5.12
CA GLU A 136 -5.37 -9.44 -6.33
C GLU A 136 -4.37 -9.08 -7.44
N SER A 137 -3.81 -10.07 -8.12
CA SER A 137 -2.94 -9.81 -9.25
C SER A 137 -3.52 -10.39 -10.53
N ILE A 138 -3.49 -9.62 -11.58
CA ILE A 138 -3.85 -10.02 -12.93
C ILE A 138 -2.54 -10.11 -13.71
N ALA A 139 -2.10 -11.34 -13.99
CA ALA A 139 -0.90 -11.58 -14.77
C ALA A 139 -1.16 -11.31 -16.26
N TYR A 140 -0.15 -10.81 -16.96
CA TYR A 140 -0.11 -10.66 -18.40
C TYR A 140 1.28 -11.04 -18.93
N ASP A 141 1.41 -11.21 -20.23
CA ASP A 141 2.71 -11.49 -20.85
C ASP A 141 3.65 -10.28 -20.68
N GLY A 142 4.70 -10.48 -19.90
CA GLY A 142 5.70 -9.44 -19.56
C GLY A 142 5.56 -8.80 -18.19
N GLY A 143 4.49 -9.12 -17.42
CA GLY A 143 4.31 -8.55 -16.09
C GLY A 143 2.99 -8.87 -15.40
N ARG A 144 2.53 -7.94 -14.56
CA ARG A 144 1.27 -8.07 -13.83
C ARG A 144 0.70 -6.72 -13.41
N PHE A 145 -0.61 -6.68 -13.25
CA PHE A 145 -1.28 -5.67 -12.44
C PHE A 145 -1.45 -6.20 -11.01
N VAL A 146 -1.20 -5.37 -10.02
CA VAL A 146 -1.43 -5.69 -8.61
C VAL A 146 -2.46 -4.69 -8.08
N ILE A 147 -3.63 -5.17 -7.68
CA ILE A 147 -4.69 -4.35 -7.10
C ILE A 147 -4.53 -4.40 -5.59
N VAL A 148 -4.30 -3.24 -4.96
CA VAL A 148 -4.06 -3.11 -3.53
C VAL A 148 -5.22 -2.35 -2.90
N GLY A 149 -5.78 -2.95 -1.86
CA GLY A 149 -6.87 -2.35 -1.08
C GLY A 149 -8.26 -2.69 -1.61
N THR A 150 -9.18 -2.75 -0.66
CA THR A 150 -10.62 -2.94 -0.89
C THR A 150 -11.41 -1.68 -0.52
N ASP A 151 -10.71 -0.62 -0.07
CA ASP A 151 -11.31 0.67 0.27
C ASP A 151 -11.54 1.49 -1.00
N PRO A 152 -12.78 1.92 -1.30
CA PRO A 152 -13.10 2.78 -2.44
C PRO A 152 -12.27 4.07 -2.50
N ASN A 153 -11.85 4.61 -1.36
CA ASN A 153 -11.08 5.85 -1.28
C ASN A 153 -9.55 5.64 -1.42
N ALA A 154 -9.07 4.40 -1.24
CA ALA A 154 -7.65 4.04 -1.25
C ALA A 154 -7.31 3.00 -2.33
N CYS A 155 -8.00 3.04 -3.45
CA CYS A 155 -7.76 2.14 -4.57
C CYS A 155 -6.44 2.40 -5.26
N VAL A 156 -5.55 1.44 -5.22
CA VAL A 156 -4.25 1.48 -5.92
C VAL A 156 -4.10 0.26 -6.81
N VAL A 157 -3.76 0.51 -8.06
CA VAL A 157 -3.34 -0.51 -9.03
C VAL A 157 -1.87 -0.26 -9.36
N ALA A 158 -1.01 -1.24 -9.20
CA ALA A 158 0.38 -1.17 -9.66
C ALA A 158 0.52 -1.94 -10.98
N LEU A 159 1.07 -1.29 -12.00
CA LEU A 159 1.50 -1.90 -13.24
C LEU A 159 2.99 -2.21 -13.11
N GLN A 160 3.34 -3.49 -13.15
CA GLN A 160 4.71 -3.98 -13.00
C GLN A 160 5.13 -4.80 -14.21
N GLY A 161 6.23 -4.41 -14.86
CA GLY A 161 6.79 -5.11 -16.01
C GLY A 161 6.65 -4.39 -17.35
N LYS A 162 6.93 -5.09 -18.46
CA LYS A 162 6.88 -4.53 -19.81
C LYS A 162 5.46 -4.38 -20.32
N ILE A 163 5.19 -3.34 -21.09
CA ILE A 163 3.93 -3.12 -21.77
C ILE A 163 3.92 -3.92 -23.08
N THR A 164 3.03 -4.88 -23.15
CA THR A 164 2.82 -5.78 -24.28
C THR A 164 1.38 -5.69 -24.79
N HIS A 165 1.06 -6.40 -25.85
CA HIS A 165 -0.31 -6.47 -26.34
C HIS A 165 -1.27 -7.04 -25.27
N ASP A 166 -0.84 -8.05 -24.52
CA ASP A 166 -1.64 -8.67 -23.45
C ASP A 166 -1.90 -7.70 -22.27
N THR A 167 -1.02 -6.72 -22.04
CA THR A 167 -1.21 -5.70 -20.98
C THR A 167 -2.51 -4.92 -21.20
N SER A 168 -2.77 -4.46 -22.43
CA SER A 168 -3.99 -3.72 -22.76
C SER A 168 -5.24 -4.61 -22.63
N LEU A 169 -5.18 -5.85 -23.11
CA LEU A 169 -6.29 -6.80 -23.01
C LEU A 169 -6.65 -7.16 -21.56
N LYS A 170 -5.66 -7.30 -20.68
CA LYS A 170 -5.89 -7.63 -19.27
C LYS A 170 -6.34 -6.44 -18.43
N PHE A 171 -6.19 -5.23 -18.92
CA PHE A 171 -6.61 -4.02 -18.18
C PHE A 171 -8.13 -3.93 -18.02
N ASP A 172 -8.92 -4.51 -18.91
CA ASP A 172 -10.37 -4.64 -18.74
C ASP A 172 -10.74 -5.34 -17.42
N GLY A 173 -9.98 -6.37 -17.05
CA GLY A 173 -10.12 -7.03 -15.76
C GLY A 173 -9.81 -6.10 -14.57
N VAL A 174 -8.86 -5.18 -14.73
CA VAL A 174 -8.55 -4.17 -13.73
C VAL A 174 -9.70 -3.18 -13.59
N LEU A 175 -10.24 -2.69 -14.70
CA LEU A 175 -11.40 -1.78 -14.70
C LEU A 175 -12.61 -2.39 -14.01
N ALA A 176 -12.98 -3.61 -14.41
CA ALA A 176 -14.09 -4.34 -13.80
C ALA A 176 -13.91 -4.53 -12.28
N ARG A 177 -12.66 -4.74 -11.85
CA ARG A 177 -12.34 -4.93 -10.44
C ARG A 177 -12.39 -3.63 -9.65
N THR A 178 -11.83 -2.54 -10.17
CA THR A 178 -11.89 -1.22 -9.54
C THR A 178 -13.33 -0.70 -9.46
N GLU A 179 -14.15 -0.97 -10.46
CA GLU A 179 -15.57 -0.65 -10.46
C GLU A 179 -16.34 -1.45 -9.38
N LYS A 180 -16.07 -2.76 -9.26
CA LYS A 180 -16.68 -3.62 -8.22
C LYS A 180 -16.32 -3.16 -6.81
N ILE A 181 -15.12 -2.62 -6.60
CA ILE A 181 -14.69 -2.03 -5.31
C ILE A 181 -15.38 -0.68 -5.08
N GLY A 182 -15.87 -0.01 -6.12
CA GLY A 182 -16.47 1.33 -6.06
C GLY A 182 -15.44 2.48 -6.09
N CYS A 183 -14.29 2.27 -6.74
CA CYS A 183 -13.23 3.27 -6.84
C CYS A 183 -13.66 4.45 -7.72
N ASP A 184 -13.75 5.67 -7.17
CA ASP A 184 -14.07 6.88 -7.96
C ASP A 184 -12.88 7.38 -8.79
N LYS A 185 -11.71 7.46 -8.20
CA LYS A 185 -10.47 7.96 -8.84
C LYS A 185 -9.27 7.10 -8.43
N PRO A 186 -9.14 5.89 -9.01
CA PRO A 186 -8.08 4.98 -8.61
C PRO A 186 -6.69 5.53 -8.94
N TRP A 187 -5.69 5.14 -8.17
CA TRP A 187 -4.29 5.39 -8.47
C TRP A 187 -3.72 4.28 -9.33
N LEU A 188 -2.95 4.65 -10.35
CA LEU A 188 -2.12 3.74 -11.13
C LEU A 188 -0.64 4.02 -10.83
N LEU A 189 -0.03 3.16 -10.03
CA LEU A 189 1.41 3.16 -9.78
C LEU A 189 2.12 2.50 -10.97
N LEU A 190 2.99 3.23 -11.61
CA LEU A 190 3.71 2.81 -12.80
C LEU A 190 5.16 2.41 -12.44
N GLU A 191 5.45 1.13 -12.63
CA GLU A 191 6.78 0.53 -12.44
C GLU A 191 7.15 -0.27 -13.70
N SER A 192 7.41 0.44 -14.80
CA SER A 192 7.58 -0.16 -16.13
C SER A 192 8.71 0.51 -16.92
N PRO A 193 9.58 -0.28 -17.57
CA PRO A 193 10.58 0.24 -18.52
C PRO A 193 9.95 0.68 -19.85
N GLY A 194 8.63 0.52 -20.03
CA GLY A 194 7.93 0.75 -21.29
C GLY A 194 7.65 -0.54 -22.04
N GLY A 195 7.48 -0.41 -23.36
CA GLY A 195 7.15 -1.54 -24.24
C GLY A 195 6.60 -1.07 -25.59
N LEU A 196 5.59 -1.77 -26.10
CA LEU A 196 5.00 -1.49 -27.41
C LEU A 196 4.22 -0.16 -27.41
N LEU A 197 4.48 0.69 -28.40
CA LEU A 197 3.90 2.03 -28.51
C LEU A 197 2.37 2.00 -28.61
N ASN A 198 1.85 1.18 -29.52
CA ASN A 198 0.40 1.12 -29.77
C ASN A 198 -0.38 0.63 -28.56
N ASP A 199 0.18 -0.35 -27.86
CA ASP A 199 -0.42 -0.89 -26.63
C ASP A 199 -0.32 0.11 -25.47
N GLY A 200 0.79 0.86 -25.39
CA GLY A 200 0.92 1.98 -24.47
C GLY A 200 -0.12 3.08 -24.70
N ILE A 201 -0.39 3.44 -25.97
CA ILE A 201 -1.43 4.40 -26.32
C ILE A 201 -2.83 3.85 -26.02
N SER A 202 -3.08 2.56 -26.32
CA SER A 202 -4.34 1.91 -26.03
C SER A 202 -4.63 1.92 -24.50
N LEU A 203 -3.69 1.42 -23.72
CA LEU A 203 -3.79 1.40 -22.26
C LEU A 203 -3.93 2.82 -21.68
N ALA A 204 -3.21 3.80 -22.22
CA ALA A 204 -3.32 5.18 -21.78
C ALA A 204 -4.71 5.79 -22.00
N ARG A 205 -5.41 5.40 -23.08
CA ARG A 205 -6.81 5.79 -23.29
C ARG A 205 -7.73 5.22 -22.23
N GLU A 206 -7.58 3.94 -21.91
CA GLU A 206 -8.37 3.28 -20.85
C GLU A 206 -8.11 3.92 -19.48
N VAL A 207 -6.86 4.23 -19.15
CA VAL A 207 -6.46 4.95 -17.95
C VAL A 207 -7.15 6.32 -17.86
N ARG A 208 -7.24 7.03 -19.00
CA ARG A 208 -7.92 8.33 -19.08
C ARG A 208 -9.43 8.20 -18.91
N LEU A 209 -10.04 7.24 -19.57
CA LEU A 209 -11.49 6.95 -19.48
C LEU A 209 -11.88 6.53 -18.07
N GLY A 210 -11.08 5.69 -17.42
CA GLY A 210 -11.25 5.25 -16.04
C GLY A 210 -10.89 6.32 -15.01
N LYS A 211 -10.53 7.55 -15.43
CA LYS A 211 -10.18 8.69 -14.57
C LYS A 211 -9.06 8.41 -13.57
N PHE A 212 -8.14 7.52 -13.91
CA PHE A 212 -7.02 7.19 -13.02
C PHE A 212 -6.14 8.42 -12.76
N ARG A 213 -5.64 8.49 -11.54
CA ARG A 213 -4.48 9.31 -11.17
C ARG A 213 -3.23 8.46 -11.38
N THR A 214 -2.17 9.01 -11.90
CA THR A 214 -0.94 8.24 -12.18
C THR A 214 0.20 8.69 -11.27
N VAL A 215 1.01 7.73 -10.84
CA VAL A 215 2.15 7.99 -9.97
C VAL A 215 3.30 7.06 -10.34
N THR A 216 4.53 7.55 -10.21
CA THR A 216 5.74 6.72 -10.26
C THR A 216 6.68 7.09 -9.14
N ARG A 217 7.45 6.10 -8.65
CA ARG A 217 8.51 6.24 -7.63
C ARG A 217 9.90 6.14 -8.23
N TYR A 218 10.00 5.54 -9.39
CA TYR A 218 11.26 5.23 -10.06
C TYR A 218 11.20 5.70 -11.50
N GLU A 219 11.65 4.86 -12.39
CA GLU A 219 11.71 5.11 -13.81
C GLU A 219 10.42 4.66 -14.50
N CYS A 220 9.84 5.55 -15.31
CA CYS A 220 8.74 5.24 -16.20
C CYS A 220 9.12 5.79 -17.58
N ALA A 221 9.48 4.92 -18.52
CA ALA A 221 10.05 5.32 -19.81
C ALA A 221 9.23 4.80 -20.99
N SER A 222 9.44 5.41 -22.16
CA SER A 222 8.85 4.94 -23.43
C SER A 222 7.31 4.88 -23.36
N ALA A 223 6.69 3.75 -23.70
CA ALA A 223 5.25 3.56 -23.62
C ALA A 223 4.66 3.83 -22.22
N CYS A 224 5.42 3.58 -21.14
CA CYS A 224 5.05 3.92 -19.78
C CYS A 224 4.81 5.43 -19.60
N SER A 225 5.62 6.28 -20.22
CA SER A 225 5.47 7.73 -20.14
C SER A 225 4.13 8.21 -20.73
N LEU A 226 3.64 7.55 -21.77
CA LEU A 226 2.34 7.87 -22.36
C LEU A 226 1.19 7.53 -21.41
N ILE A 227 1.30 6.41 -20.71
CA ILE A 227 0.33 6.02 -19.68
C ILE A 227 0.36 7.00 -18.51
N PHE A 228 1.56 7.44 -18.07
CA PHE A 228 1.70 8.44 -17.04
C PHE A 228 1.00 9.75 -17.41
N LEU A 229 1.19 10.21 -18.65
CA LEU A 229 0.58 11.45 -19.16
C LEU A 229 -0.95 11.38 -19.26
N ALA A 230 -1.54 10.18 -19.33
CA ALA A 230 -2.99 9.99 -19.36
C ALA A 230 -3.67 10.29 -18.02
N GLY A 231 -2.95 10.26 -16.91
CA GLY A 231 -3.49 10.49 -15.58
C GLY A 231 -4.15 11.85 -15.42
N THR A 232 -5.27 11.88 -14.70
CA THR A 232 -5.98 13.12 -14.33
C THR A 232 -5.19 13.95 -13.33
N ASP A 233 -4.36 13.30 -12.52
CA ASP A 233 -3.36 13.86 -11.63
C ASP A 233 -2.09 13.02 -11.80
N ARG A 234 -0.94 13.66 -11.99
CA ARG A 234 0.33 13.02 -12.35
C ARG A 234 1.39 13.34 -11.31
N VAL A 235 1.75 12.35 -10.50
CA VAL A 235 2.60 12.54 -9.32
C VAL A 235 3.95 11.85 -9.48
N LEU A 236 5.03 12.59 -9.22
CA LEU A 236 6.35 12.05 -8.99
C LEU A 236 6.57 11.87 -7.49
N LEU A 237 6.78 10.64 -7.04
CA LEU A 237 6.92 10.31 -5.63
C LEU A 237 8.39 10.06 -5.26
N GLY A 238 8.95 10.99 -4.50
CA GLY A 238 10.34 10.93 -4.06
C GLY A 238 11.36 11.40 -5.12
N SER A 239 12.60 11.53 -4.69
CA SER A 239 13.70 12.09 -5.50
C SER A 239 14.16 11.21 -6.66
N ARG A 240 13.79 9.91 -6.64
CA ARG A 240 14.17 8.94 -7.68
C ARG A 240 13.17 8.82 -8.81
N ALA A 241 11.98 9.43 -8.66
CA ALA A 241 10.94 9.38 -9.65
C ALA A 241 11.31 10.20 -10.89
N LYS A 242 11.26 9.58 -12.07
CA LYS A 242 11.53 10.24 -13.34
C LYS A 242 10.77 9.64 -14.50
N ILE A 243 10.47 10.47 -15.48
CA ILE A 243 9.76 10.10 -16.70
C ILE A 243 10.74 10.23 -17.88
N GLY A 244 10.77 9.21 -18.72
CA GLY A 244 11.74 9.11 -19.82
C GLY A 244 11.08 9.06 -21.19
N PHE A 245 11.60 9.84 -22.14
CA PHE A 245 11.16 9.92 -23.51
C PHE A 245 12.29 9.56 -24.47
N HIS A 246 11.95 8.91 -25.57
CA HIS A 246 12.84 8.64 -26.70
C HIS A 246 12.05 8.50 -27.99
N GLN A 247 12.75 8.52 -29.13
CA GLN A 247 12.12 8.31 -30.45
C GLN A 247 11.41 6.95 -30.53
N VAL A 248 10.38 6.92 -31.32
CA VAL A 248 9.72 5.66 -31.70
C VAL A 248 10.71 4.80 -32.50
N ALA A 249 10.79 3.54 -32.16
CA ALA A 249 11.56 2.55 -32.88
C ALA A 249 10.64 1.50 -33.46
N SER A 250 10.89 1.10 -34.70
CA SER A 250 10.37 -0.12 -35.31
C SER A 250 11.41 -1.23 -35.20
N ILE A 251 10.95 -2.48 -35.17
CA ILE A 251 11.83 -3.65 -35.15
C ILE A 251 11.67 -4.29 -36.54
N GLY A 252 12.77 -4.35 -37.31
CA GLY A 252 12.82 -5.02 -38.61
C GLY A 252 12.77 -6.55 -38.48
N PRO A 253 12.63 -7.28 -39.62
CA PRO A 253 12.46 -8.73 -39.62
C PRO A 253 13.61 -9.52 -38.99
N LYS A 254 14.81 -8.94 -38.95
CA LYS A 254 16.01 -9.55 -38.35
C LYS A 254 16.27 -9.07 -36.90
N GLY A 255 15.32 -8.35 -36.27
CA GLY A 255 15.46 -7.80 -34.93
C GLY A 255 16.22 -6.47 -34.88
N GLU A 256 16.59 -5.87 -36.00
CA GLU A 256 17.21 -4.55 -36.07
C GLU A 256 16.23 -3.45 -35.66
N ARG A 257 16.72 -2.47 -34.89
CA ARG A 257 15.93 -1.29 -34.47
C ARG A 257 16.14 -0.16 -35.47
N HIS A 258 15.06 0.39 -35.96
CA HIS A 258 15.04 1.58 -36.80
C HIS A 258 14.37 2.72 -36.06
N CYS A 259 15.11 3.79 -35.78
CA CYS A 259 14.59 5.01 -35.16
C CYS A 259 13.76 5.81 -36.16
N SER A 260 12.57 6.24 -35.79
CA SER A 260 11.75 7.12 -36.61
C SER A 260 12.30 8.54 -36.59
N SER A 261 12.87 8.98 -37.70
CA SER A 261 13.41 10.33 -37.86
C SER A 261 12.44 11.32 -38.48
N SER A 262 11.26 10.89 -38.93
CA SER A 262 10.27 11.71 -39.62
C SER A 262 8.97 11.84 -38.82
N PHE A 263 8.41 13.05 -38.81
CA PHE A 263 7.06 13.33 -38.30
C PHE A 263 5.94 12.66 -39.13
N ASP A 264 6.26 12.20 -40.34
CA ASP A 264 5.32 11.50 -41.24
C ASP A 264 5.21 10.01 -40.93
N ASP A 265 6.04 9.48 -40.03
CA ASP A 265 5.94 8.11 -39.58
C ASP A 265 4.60 7.85 -38.85
N ASN A 266 3.98 6.70 -39.14
CA ASN A 266 2.68 6.35 -38.58
C ASN A 266 2.69 6.29 -37.03
N GLY A 267 3.75 5.78 -36.45
CA GLY A 267 3.91 5.72 -35.01
C GLY A 267 4.05 7.11 -34.37
N VAL A 268 4.86 7.97 -35.02
CA VAL A 268 5.06 9.36 -34.57
C VAL A 268 3.76 10.16 -34.71
N ARG A 269 3.02 10.01 -35.79
CA ARG A 269 1.70 10.65 -35.96
C ARG A 269 0.68 10.16 -34.95
N ALA A 270 0.68 8.86 -34.64
CA ALA A 270 -0.20 8.30 -33.62
C ALA A 270 0.12 8.89 -32.24
N MET A 271 1.39 8.95 -31.88
CA MET A 271 1.85 9.53 -30.60
C MET A 271 1.53 11.01 -30.50
N ARG A 272 1.78 11.80 -31.58
CA ARG A 272 1.44 13.23 -31.62
C ARG A 272 -0.05 13.47 -31.40
N ARG A 273 -0.91 12.72 -32.11
CA ARG A 273 -2.37 12.80 -31.91
C ARG A 273 -2.78 12.46 -30.49
N TYR A 274 -2.16 11.44 -29.91
CA TYR A 274 -2.40 11.05 -28.54
C TYR A 274 -2.01 12.17 -27.57
N LEU A 275 -0.79 12.71 -27.65
CA LEU A 275 -0.32 13.80 -26.78
C LEU A 275 -1.21 15.04 -26.90
N ALA A 276 -1.61 15.41 -28.11
CA ALA A 276 -2.54 16.53 -28.33
C ALA A 276 -3.91 16.30 -27.68
N SER A 277 -4.33 15.05 -27.48
CA SER A 277 -5.61 14.70 -26.84
C SER A 277 -5.55 14.72 -25.32
N VAL A 278 -4.38 14.47 -24.71
CA VAL A 278 -4.25 14.35 -23.24
C VAL A 278 -3.59 15.54 -22.57
N ILE A 279 -2.64 16.20 -23.27
CA ILE A 279 -1.87 17.36 -22.79
C ILE A 279 -1.66 18.39 -23.92
N PRO A 280 -2.71 18.99 -24.47
CA PRO A 280 -2.64 19.78 -25.69
C PRO A 280 -1.57 20.89 -25.66
N GLU A 281 -1.42 21.59 -24.56
CA GLU A 281 -0.45 22.68 -24.40
C GLU A 281 1.00 22.20 -24.39
N GLN A 282 1.26 20.98 -23.89
CA GLN A 282 2.59 20.38 -23.77
C GLN A 282 2.93 19.41 -24.90
N ALA A 283 1.99 19.12 -25.80
CA ALA A 283 2.16 18.10 -26.84
C ALA A 283 3.35 18.39 -27.76
N ASP A 284 3.44 19.60 -28.30
CA ASP A 284 4.53 19.99 -29.22
C ASP A 284 5.91 20.09 -28.55
N PRO A 285 6.07 20.67 -27.34
CA PRO A 285 7.31 20.61 -26.58
C PRO A 285 7.79 19.18 -26.33
N ILE A 286 6.90 18.29 -25.88
CA ILE A 286 7.25 16.89 -25.60
C ILE A 286 7.57 16.15 -26.91
N MET A 287 6.84 16.39 -27.99
CA MET A 287 7.17 15.81 -29.30
C MET A 287 8.54 16.25 -29.79
N ARG A 288 8.92 17.53 -29.63
CA ARG A 288 10.28 17.99 -29.98
C ARG A 288 11.34 17.25 -29.16
N LEU A 289 11.14 17.09 -27.85
CA LEU A 289 12.05 16.35 -26.99
C LEU A 289 12.20 14.90 -27.45
N ILE A 290 11.09 14.22 -27.76
CA ILE A 290 11.07 12.86 -28.28
C ILE A 290 11.87 12.75 -29.60
N MET A 291 11.62 13.66 -30.57
CA MET A 291 12.25 13.62 -31.87
C MET A 291 13.74 14.00 -31.83
N GLN A 292 14.18 14.76 -30.87
CA GLN A 292 15.59 15.11 -30.65
C GLN A 292 16.37 14.01 -29.91
N THR A 293 15.68 13.07 -29.26
CA THR A 293 16.30 12.03 -28.45
C THR A 293 16.39 10.74 -29.28
N SER A 294 17.60 10.21 -29.48
CA SER A 294 17.81 8.92 -30.17
C SER A 294 16.96 7.81 -29.52
N CYS A 295 16.53 6.82 -30.31
CA CYS A 295 15.80 5.67 -29.77
C CYS A 295 16.68 4.74 -28.89
N ASP A 296 17.98 4.93 -28.89
CA ASP A 296 18.93 4.23 -28.02
C ASP A 296 19.28 5.02 -26.75
N ALA A 297 18.80 6.26 -26.64
CA ALA A 297 18.94 7.12 -25.48
C ALA A 297 17.57 7.45 -24.88
N ILE A 298 17.55 7.89 -23.63
CA ILE A 298 16.34 8.32 -22.94
C ILE A 298 16.54 9.74 -22.41
N ALA A 299 15.68 10.66 -22.83
CA ALA A 299 15.60 11.99 -22.21
C ALA A 299 14.75 11.90 -20.96
N TRP A 300 15.40 12.05 -19.81
CA TRP A 300 14.72 12.01 -18.52
C TRP A 300 14.29 13.38 -18.06
N THR A 301 13.09 13.45 -17.47
CA THR A 301 12.61 14.62 -16.70
C THR A 301 12.16 14.19 -15.31
N SER A 302 12.47 15.00 -14.31
CA SER A 302 12.14 14.74 -12.90
C SER A 302 12.10 16.06 -12.14
N GLY A 303 11.57 16.05 -10.92
CA GLY A 303 11.55 17.21 -10.06
C GLY A 303 10.92 18.44 -10.73
N GLN A 304 11.46 19.63 -10.46
CA GLN A 304 10.94 20.90 -10.97
C GLN A 304 10.84 20.97 -12.50
N PRO A 305 11.81 20.49 -13.31
CA PRO A 305 11.67 20.44 -14.76
C PRO A 305 10.44 19.66 -15.26
N ALA A 306 10.02 18.61 -14.54
CA ALA A 306 8.81 17.86 -14.89
C ALA A 306 7.52 18.65 -14.57
N LEU A 307 7.52 19.48 -13.54
CA LEU A 307 6.42 20.41 -13.23
C LEU A 307 6.36 21.53 -14.27
N ASP A 308 7.48 22.18 -14.55
CA ASP A 308 7.56 23.34 -15.46
C ASP A 308 7.14 22.95 -16.89
N SER A 309 7.47 21.74 -17.31
CA SER A 309 7.05 21.19 -18.60
C SER A 309 5.62 20.65 -18.63
N GLY A 310 4.91 20.62 -17.50
CA GLY A 310 3.56 20.06 -17.37
C GLY A 310 3.50 18.54 -17.52
N VAL A 311 4.64 17.82 -17.51
CA VAL A 311 4.70 16.36 -17.48
C VAL A 311 4.11 15.85 -16.17
N ALA A 312 4.51 16.42 -15.04
CA ALA A 312 3.92 16.16 -13.73
C ALA A 312 2.99 17.30 -13.29
N THR A 313 1.98 16.97 -12.50
CA THR A 313 1.10 17.98 -11.83
C THR A 313 1.55 18.25 -10.40
N ARG A 314 2.22 17.27 -9.77
CA ARG A 314 2.73 17.37 -8.40
C ARG A 314 4.01 16.56 -8.20
N ILE A 315 4.80 16.99 -7.22
CA ILE A 315 5.91 16.24 -6.65
C ILE A 315 5.61 16.06 -5.17
N GLU A 316 5.73 14.83 -4.67
CA GLU A 316 5.53 14.54 -3.27
C GLU A 316 6.75 13.82 -2.68
N SER A 317 7.06 14.09 -1.41
CA SER A 317 8.11 13.35 -0.72
C SER A 317 7.65 11.92 -0.43
N GLU A 318 8.59 10.97 -0.37
CA GLU A 318 8.30 9.58 0.01
C GLU A 318 7.66 9.43 1.41
N ALA A 319 7.73 10.49 2.23
CA ALA A 319 7.16 10.51 3.58
C ALA A 319 5.65 10.78 3.58
N VAL A 320 5.11 11.35 2.51
CA VAL A 320 3.67 11.57 2.37
C VAL A 320 3.04 10.28 1.83
N ASP A 321 2.19 9.69 2.64
CA ASP A 321 1.44 8.51 2.27
C ASP A 321 0.31 8.88 1.30
N VAL A 322 0.66 8.96 0.01
CA VAL A 322 -0.28 9.29 -1.08
C VAL A 322 -1.45 8.30 -1.14
N PHE A 323 -1.29 7.14 -0.50
CA PHE A 323 -2.22 6.02 -0.59
C PHE A 323 -2.86 5.64 0.75
N GLY A 324 -2.56 6.34 1.86
CA GLY A 324 -3.00 5.93 3.20
C GLY A 324 -2.43 4.58 3.67
N ALA A 325 -1.60 3.94 2.84
CA ALA A 325 -0.96 2.66 3.13
C ALA A 325 0.49 2.65 2.64
N ARG A 326 1.44 2.37 3.53
CA ARG A 326 2.86 2.22 3.19
C ARG A 326 3.07 0.99 2.31
N ILE A 327 3.07 1.15 0.98
CA ILE A 327 3.52 0.10 0.07
C ILE A 327 5.05 0.01 0.16
N ARG A 328 5.54 -0.76 1.14
CA ARG A 328 6.95 -1.17 1.18
C ARG A 328 7.10 -2.41 0.31
N GLN A 329 7.40 -2.25 -0.96
CA GLN A 329 7.88 -3.36 -1.79
C GLN A 329 9.40 -3.32 -1.91
N LYS A 330 10.04 -4.50 -1.77
CA LYS A 330 11.45 -4.68 -2.10
C LYS A 330 11.66 -4.41 -3.60
N PRO A 331 12.78 -3.82 -4.01
CA PRO A 331 13.11 -3.70 -5.44
C PRO A 331 13.13 -5.10 -6.08
N VAL A 332 12.56 -5.20 -7.27
CA VAL A 332 12.68 -6.39 -8.12
C VAL A 332 14.18 -6.55 -8.45
N PRO A 333 14.81 -7.71 -8.26
CA PRO A 333 16.17 -7.96 -8.70
C PRO A 333 16.29 -7.74 -10.21
N ARG A 334 17.39 -7.11 -10.64
CA ARG A 334 17.69 -6.85 -12.04
C ARG A 334 17.94 -8.15 -12.82
#